data_5675e74f935a86ef4f5d5165b81f40cf
#
_entry.id   5675e74f935a86ef4f5d5165b81f40cf
#
_cell.length_a   1.000
_cell.length_b   1.000
_cell.length_c   1.000
_cell.angle_alpha   90.00
_cell.angle_beta   90.00
_cell.angle_gamma   90.00
#
_symmetry.space_group_name_H-M   'P 1'
#
loop_
_entity.id
_entity.type
_entity.pdbx_description
1 polymer ?
#
loop_
_entity_poly.entity_id
_entity_poly.type
_entity_poly.pdbx_seq_one_letter_code
_entity_poly.pdbx_strand_id
1 'polypeptide(L)'
;MPNYPDSIQDLEPLSGLYIRKRFLNEVRTFLDQKHPQGWCIVAIDIENFKLFNDWYGQDSGDYLLLEIAAYLRSLHQEDNYITGHFSADDFFICMPDDSHKLRHIYAT
;
A
#
# COMPACT_ATOMS: atom_id res chain seq x y z
N MET A 1 -17.40 -15.50 6.97
CA MET A 1 -17.57 -14.97 5.99
C MET A 1 -16.86 -15.40 5.01
N PRO A 2 -17.39 -15.55 4.24
CA PRO A 2 -16.79 -16.00 3.26
C PRO A 2 -15.71 -15.25 2.97
N ASN A 3 -14.89 -15.85 2.66
CA ASN A 3 -13.93 -15.28 2.27
C ASN A 3 -13.87 -15.18 0.96
N TYR A 4 -14.63 -14.39 0.45
CA TYR A 4 -14.51 -14.09 -0.85
C TYR A 4 -13.25 -13.46 -1.10
N PRO A 5 -12.70 -13.61 -2.20
CA PRO A 5 -11.65 -12.79 -2.66
C PRO A 5 -12.11 -11.39 -2.50
N ASP A 6 -11.21 -10.49 -2.43
CA ASP A 6 -11.51 -9.11 -2.24
C ASP A 6 -12.52 -8.67 -3.26
N SER A 7 -13.54 -8.00 -2.80
CA SER A 7 -14.50 -7.43 -3.69
C SER A 7 -13.85 -6.35 -4.51
N ILE A 8 -14.29 -6.16 -5.72
CA ILE A 8 -13.80 -5.06 -6.54
C ILE A 8 -13.98 -3.74 -5.82
N GLN A 9 -15.03 -3.62 -5.00
CA GLN A 9 -15.26 -2.39 -4.25
C GLN A 9 -14.23 -2.14 -3.17
N ASP A 10 -13.48 -3.15 -2.78
CA ASP A 10 -12.47 -3.02 -1.74
C ASP A 10 -11.10 -2.69 -2.30
N LEU A 11 -10.97 -2.64 -3.62
CA LEU A 11 -9.69 -2.40 -4.25
C LEU A 11 -9.69 -1.06 -4.98
N GLU A 12 -8.55 -0.39 -4.92
CA GLU A 12 -8.38 0.85 -5.64
C GLU A 12 -8.25 0.51 -7.14
N PRO A 13 -9.03 1.14 -8.03
CA PRO A 13 -9.12 0.68 -9.41
C PRO A 13 -7.83 0.70 -10.21
N LEU A 14 -6.97 1.67 -9.99
CA LEU A 14 -5.73 1.76 -10.75
C LEU A 14 -4.69 0.78 -10.24
N SER A 15 -4.51 0.71 -8.94
CA SER A 15 -3.42 -0.04 -8.36
C SER A 15 -3.78 -1.47 -7.98
N GLY A 16 -5.04 -1.75 -7.75
CA GLY A 16 -5.47 -3.05 -7.25
C GLY A 16 -5.14 -3.29 -5.79
N LEU A 17 -4.67 -2.26 -5.08
CA LEU A 17 -4.40 -2.37 -3.66
C LEU A 17 -5.65 -2.03 -2.86
N TYR A 18 -5.66 -2.34 -1.57
CA TYR A 18 -6.83 -2.09 -0.75
C TYR A 18 -7.14 -0.60 -0.64
N ILE A 19 -8.43 -0.26 -0.68
CA ILE A 19 -8.85 1.10 -0.34
C ILE A 19 -8.73 1.25 1.17
N ARG A 20 -8.85 2.48 1.65
CA ARG A 20 -8.64 2.80 3.06
C ARG A 20 -9.46 1.92 4.00
N LYS A 21 -10.75 1.80 3.74
CA LYS A 21 -11.64 1.06 4.61
C LYS A 21 -11.20 -0.40 4.73
N ARG A 22 -10.89 -1.03 3.62
CA ARG A 22 -10.48 -2.42 3.63
C ARG A 22 -9.11 -2.58 4.28
N PHE A 23 -8.20 -1.66 3.99
CA PHE A 23 -6.87 -1.70 4.59
C PHE A 23 -6.98 -1.67 6.12
N LEU A 24 -7.77 -0.73 6.65
CA LEU A 24 -7.90 -0.60 8.10
C LEU A 24 -8.57 -1.82 8.72
N ASN A 25 -9.56 -2.40 8.05
CA ASN A 25 -10.20 -3.61 8.54
C ASN A 25 -9.23 -4.79 8.55
N GLU A 26 -8.42 -4.92 7.52
CA GLU A 26 -7.45 -6.02 7.43
C GLU A 26 -6.37 -5.85 8.51
N VAL A 27 -5.91 -4.63 8.72
CA VAL A 27 -4.90 -4.36 9.74
C VAL A 27 -5.46 -4.68 11.12
N ARG A 28 -6.71 -4.27 11.39
CA ARG A 28 -7.33 -4.53 12.67
C ARG A 28 -7.44 -6.04 12.93
N THR A 29 -7.93 -6.79 11.95
CA THR A 29 -8.08 -8.23 12.07
C THR A 29 -6.73 -8.89 12.29
N PHE A 30 -5.72 -8.43 11.53
CA PHE A 30 -4.38 -8.99 11.63
C PHE A 30 -3.78 -8.76 13.02
N LEU A 31 -3.91 -7.56 13.55
CA LEU A 31 -3.36 -7.24 14.86
C LEU A 31 -4.11 -7.94 15.99
N ASP A 32 -5.41 -8.21 15.81
CA ASP A 32 -6.17 -8.95 16.79
C ASP A 32 -5.73 -10.40 16.86
N GLN A 33 -5.25 -10.95 15.76
CA GLN A 33 -4.84 -12.33 15.69
C GLN A 33 -3.37 -12.53 16.00
N LYS A 34 -2.58 -11.47 15.96
CA LYS A 34 -1.14 -11.56 16.18
C LYS A 34 -0.76 -10.63 17.33
N HIS A 35 0.44 -10.78 17.81
CA HIS A 35 0.90 -9.83 18.82
C HIS A 35 1.08 -8.48 18.18
N PRO A 36 0.56 -7.42 18.76
CA PRO A 36 0.69 -6.11 18.15
C PRO A 36 2.11 -5.54 18.20
N GLN A 37 2.97 -6.12 19.01
CA GLN A 37 4.32 -5.61 19.05
C GLN A 37 5.10 -6.06 17.85
N GLY A 38 5.98 -5.26 17.39
CA GLY A 38 6.80 -5.61 16.24
C GLY A 38 6.16 -5.34 14.89
N TRP A 39 5.14 -4.48 14.86
CA TRP A 39 4.49 -4.10 13.62
C TRP A 39 4.47 -2.60 13.48
N CYS A 40 4.50 -2.11 12.26
CA CYS A 40 4.40 -0.67 12.02
C CYS A 40 3.62 -0.41 10.75
N ILE A 41 3.15 0.82 10.60
CA ILE A 41 2.48 1.26 9.39
C ILE A 41 3.35 2.33 8.79
N VAL A 42 3.70 2.15 7.52
CA VAL A 42 4.54 3.09 6.79
C VAL A 42 3.68 3.80 5.77
N ALA A 43 3.72 5.12 5.76
CA ALA A 43 3.04 5.93 4.76
C ALA A 43 4.04 6.30 3.69
N ILE A 44 3.67 6.13 2.43
CA ILE A 44 4.51 6.48 1.30
C ILE A 44 3.78 7.54 0.51
N ASP A 45 4.43 8.69 0.33
CA ASP A 45 3.84 9.80 -0.39
C ASP A 45 4.83 10.22 -1.47
N ILE A 46 4.37 10.44 -2.68
CA ILE A 46 5.24 10.81 -3.78
C ILE A 46 5.38 12.31 -3.79
N GLU A 47 6.57 12.78 -3.49
CA GLU A 47 6.81 14.19 -3.42
C GLU A 47 6.65 14.83 -4.79
N ASN A 48 5.95 15.93 -4.83
CA ASN A 48 5.75 16.71 -6.06
C ASN A 48 5.01 15.94 -7.17
N PHE A 49 4.15 15.02 -6.78
CA PHE A 49 3.43 14.20 -7.78
C PHE A 49 2.59 15.05 -8.72
N LYS A 50 1.94 16.09 -8.19
CA LYS A 50 1.13 16.97 -9.03
C LYS A 50 2.01 17.67 -10.07
N LEU A 51 3.20 18.11 -9.66
CA LEU A 51 4.13 18.77 -10.56
C LEU A 51 4.62 17.80 -11.64
N PHE A 52 4.86 16.55 -11.25
CA PHE A 52 5.24 15.52 -12.20
C PHE A 52 4.16 15.35 -13.27
N ASN A 53 2.89 15.29 -12.86
CA ASN A 53 1.79 15.17 -13.81
C ASN A 53 1.68 16.39 -14.71
N ASP A 54 1.91 17.58 -14.17
CA ASP A 54 1.85 18.80 -14.96
C ASP A 54 2.94 18.83 -16.02
N TRP A 55 4.12 18.31 -15.71
CA TRP A 55 5.24 18.33 -16.65
C TRP A 55 5.20 17.17 -17.64
N TYR A 56 4.81 16.00 -17.21
CA TYR A 56 4.92 14.81 -18.03
C TYR A 56 3.58 14.19 -18.45
N GLY A 57 2.47 14.75 -17.96
CA GLY A 57 1.14 14.29 -18.33
C GLY A 57 0.58 13.25 -17.37
N GLN A 58 -0.74 13.14 -17.39
CA GLN A 58 -1.48 12.24 -16.51
C GLN A 58 -1.09 10.79 -16.76
N ASP A 59 -0.85 10.41 -18.01
CA ASP A 59 -0.50 9.02 -18.33
C ASP A 59 0.83 8.64 -17.70
N SER A 60 1.78 9.56 -17.68
CA SER A 60 3.08 9.29 -17.05
C SER A 60 2.93 9.17 -15.53
N GLY A 61 2.04 9.96 -14.94
CA GLY A 61 1.76 9.85 -13.52
C GLY A 61 1.11 8.52 -13.20
N ASP A 62 0.16 8.08 -14.01
CA ASP A 62 -0.50 6.80 -13.82
C ASP A 62 0.50 5.66 -13.94
N TYR A 63 1.43 5.75 -14.89
CA TYR A 63 2.47 4.74 -15.04
C TYR A 63 3.34 4.66 -13.79
N LEU A 64 3.71 5.80 -13.23
CA LEU A 64 4.50 5.84 -12.00
C LEU A 64 3.75 5.16 -10.85
N LEU A 65 2.46 5.47 -10.72
CA LEU A 65 1.64 4.86 -9.67
C LEU A 65 1.54 3.35 -9.87
N LEU A 66 1.43 2.90 -11.13
CA LEU A 66 1.35 1.47 -11.42
C LEU A 66 2.66 0.76 -11.07
N GLU A 67 3.79 1.42 -11.26
CA GLU A 67 5.08 0.82 -10.90
C GLU A 67 5.20 0.67 -9.38
N ILE A 68 4.78 1.67 -8.63
CA ILE A 68 4.78 1.60 -7.19
C ILE A 68 3.83 0.51 -6.72
N ALA A 69 2.64 0.46 -7.32
CA ALA A 69 1.64 -0.52 -6.96
C ALA A 69 2.13 -1.94 -7.22
N ALA A 70 2.86 -2.15 -8.31
CA ALA A 70 3.39 -3.48 -8.62
C ALA A 70 4.36 -3.93 -7.53
N TYR A 71 5.21 -3.03 -7.07
CA TYR A 71 6.14 -3.34 -5.99
C TYR A 71 5.37 -3.67 -4.70
N LEU A 72 4.38 -2.87 -4.36
CA LEU A 72 3.60 -3.10 -3.14
C LEU A 72 2.79 -4.38 -3.22
N ARG A 73 2.27 -4.73 -4.41
CA ARG A 73 1.56 -6.00 -4.56
C ARG A 73 2.50 -7.18 -4.34
N SER A 74 3.75 -7.05 -4.74
CA SER A 74 4.71 -8.12 -4.49
C SER A 74 4.94 -8.33 -3.00
N LEU A 75 4.94 -7.25 -2.21
CA LEU A 75 5.03 -7.36 -0.76
C LEU A 75 3.76 -7.96 -0.18
N HIS A 76 2.60 -7.59 -0.71
CA HIS A 76 1.33 -8.08 -0.20
C HIS A 76 1.21 -9.59 -0.32
N GLN A 77 1.92 -10.20 -1.25
CA GLN A 77 1.90 -11.64 -1.39
C GLN A 77 2.70 -12.35 -0.31
N GLU A 78 3.50 -11.62 0.45
CA GLU A 78 4.21 -12.20 1.59
C GLU A 78 3.29 -12.16 2.80
N ASP A 79 3.42 -13.12 3.69
CA ASP A 79 2.46 -13.32 4.74
C ASP A 79 2.29 -12.16 5.68
N ASN A 80 3.15 -11.31 5.86
CA ASN A 80 3.12 -10.33 6.91
C ASN A 80 3.06 -8.90 6.40
N TYR A 81 2.52 -8.70 5.19
CA TYR A 81 2.40 -7.36 4.64
C TYR A 81 0.97 -7.11 4.21
N ILE A 82 0.44 -5.95 4.57
CA ILE A 82 -0.87 -5.49 4.09
C ILE A 82 -0.61 -4.14 3.44
N THR A 83 -1.06 -3.95 2.21
CA THR A 83 -0.77 -2.74 1.46
C THR A 83 -2.05 -2.06 1.02
N GLY A 84 -2.03 -0.73 0.98
CA GLY A 84 -3.19 0.06 0.61
C GLY A 84 -2.83 1.26 -0.23
N HIS A 85 -3.83 1.76 -0.95
CA HIS A 85 -3.68 2.93 -1.81
C HIS A 85 -4.92 3.79 -1.53
N PHE A 86 -4.75 4.89 -0.81
CA PHE A 86 -5.89 5.64 -0.31
C PHE A 86 -6.33 6.77 -1.22
N SER A 87 -5.39 7.42 -1.86
CA SER A 87 -5.69 8.45 -2.83
C SER A 87 -4.52 8.52 -3.79
N ALA A 88 -4.59 9.40 -4.77
CA ALA A 88 -3.69 9.39 -5.92
C ALA A 88 -2.26 8.98 -5.62
N ASP A 89 -1.61 9.65 -4.68
CA ASP A 89 -0.20 9.42 -4.39
C ASP A 89 0.04 8.96 -2.95
N ASP A 90 -1.00 8.48 -2.24
CA ASP A 90 -0.86 8.05 -0.86
C ASP A 90 -0.97 6.54 -0.74
N PHE A 91 0.14 5.92 -0.43
CA PHE A 91 0.19 4.47 -0.24
C PHE A 91 0.54 4.14 1.21
N PHE A 92 0.11 2.98 1.69
CA PHE A 92 0.36 2.57 3.08
C PHE A 92 0.72 1.10 3.14
N ILE A 93 1.60 0.76 4.06
CA ILE A 93 2.01 -0.62 4.27
C ILE A 93 1.97 -0.92 5.77
N CYS A 94 1.31 -2.01 6.15
CA CYS A 94 1.44 -2.56 7.49
C CYS A 94 2.43 -3.70 7.39
N MET A 95 3.48 -3.68 8.17
CA MET A 95 4.59 -4.62 8.00
C MET A 95 5.27 -4.89 9.33
N PRO A 96 6.08 -5.93 9.41
CA PRO A 96 6.86 -6.16 10.62
C PRO A 96 7.77 -4.97 10.90
N ASP A 97 7.91 -4.66 12.19
CA ASP A 97 8.78 -3.56 12.58
C ASP A 97 10.20 -4.06 12.51
N ASP A 98 10.74 -4.04 11.30
CA ASP A 98 12.08 -4.50 11.03
C ASP A 98 12.82 -3.30 10.51
N SER A 99 13.64 -2.69 11.33
CA SER A 99 14.30 -1.46 10.95
C SER A 99 15.20 -1.63 9.74
N HIS A 100 15.68 -2.84 9.49
CA HIS A 100 16.47 -3.09 8.29
C HIS A 100 15.61 -2.95 7.04
N LYS A 101 14.42 -3.53 7.05
CA LYS A 101 13.51 -3.41 5.91
C LYS A 101 12.99 -1.99 5.76
N LEU A 102 12.72 -1.30 6.86
CA LEU A 102 12.33 0.10 6.78
C LEU A 102 13.41 0.93 6.15
N ARG A 103 14.64 0.71 6.53
CA ARG A 103 15.76 1.45 5.96
C ARG A 103 15.87 1.19 4.47
N HIS A 104 15.64 -0.04 4.04
CA HIS A 104 15.66 -0.39 2.62
C HIS A 104 14.57 0.37 1.84
N ILE A 105 13.38 0.45 2.39
CA ILE A 105 12.29 1.19 1.76
C ILE A 105 12.63 2.66 1.63
N TYR A 106 13.19 3.26 2.67
CA TYR A 106 13.52 4.66 2.61
C TYR A 106 14.70 4.96 1.69
N ALA A 107 15.56 4.01 1.49
CA ALA A 107 16.71 4.22 0.63
C ALA A 107 16.38 4.12 -0.85
N THR A 108 15.26 3.55 -1.17
CA THR A 108 14.87 3.50 -2.56
C THR A 108 14.07 4.74 -2.95
#